data_95b622c3df5d21f7f0a1d2511d24e77c
#
_entry.id   95b622c3df5d21f7f0a1d2511d24e77c
#
_cell.length_a   1.000
_cell.length_b   1.000
_cell.length_c   1.000
_cell.angle_alpha   90.00
_cell.angle_beta   90.00
_cell.angle_gamma   90.00
#
_symmetry.space_group_name_H-M   'P 1'
#
loop_
_entity.id
_entity.type
_entity.pdbx_description
1 polymer ?
#
loop_
_entity_poly.entity_id
_entity_poly.type
_entity_poly.pdbx_seq_one_letter_code
_entity_poly.pdbx_strand_id
1 'polypeptide(L)'
;MGGTVEEILQSLGFSANSLQTLYDVLLSPIADLLQCDDLVFVPDGPFCLAPYSALSDSVRIRTIPSLTALKVIAGATDEFYSKSEALLVGDPYLEEVTYGTGEPMFEQLPCAKKEVEMIGELLQTSPLTGRNATKAEVLKRMKSVALIHIAAHGDKYFGELVLAPNPERTSQKSEKEDYMLTMRDVYAVRLQAKLVVLSCCHSGQGEVKSEGVVGIARAFLCAGARSVLVSLWPIDDKATLMFMESFYEHLADRKSASLALHHAMKFLREKKVLCCWRKYSAIKYWAPFVLIGDDVTFEFGRHEHVKGVQLEYPKTV
;
A
#
# COMPACT_ATOMS: atom_id res chain seq x y z
N MET A 1 -0.95 31.71 16.70
CA MET A 1 -0.11 30.50 16.41
C MET A 1 -0.94 29.61 15.53
N GLY A 2 -0.86 29.78 14.23
CA GLY A 2 -1.62 29.01 13.27
C GLY A 2 -0.63 28.26 12.39
N GLY A 3 -0.17 27.08 12.83
CA GLY A 3 0.47 26.14 11.94
C GLY A 3 -0.56 25.65 10.94
N THR A 4 -0.14 25.40 9.71
CA THR A 4 -1.00 24.76 8.69
C THR A 4 -1.41 23.38 9.19
N VAL A 5 -2.58 22.85 8.78
CA VAL A 5 -3.02 21.48 9.10
C VAL A 5 -1.94 20.46 8.71
N GLU A 6 -1.19 20.76 7.68
CA GLU A 6 -0.06 19.96 7.20
C GLU A 6 1.12 19.94 8.19
N GLU A 7 1.47 21.09 8.79
CA GLU A 7 2.46 21.16 9.87
C GLU A 7 1.95 20.47 11.13
N ILE A 8 0.66 20.55 11.42
CA ILE A 8 0.03 19.82 12.52
C ILE A 8 0.11 18.30 12.28
N LEU A 9 -0.26 17.79 11.11
CA LEU A 9 -0.16 16.38 10.78
C LEU A 9 1.28 15.86 10.77
N GLN A 10 2.25 16.71 10.33
CA GLN A 10 3.68 16.39 10.39
C GLN A 10 4.27 16.55 11.80
N SER A 11 3.82 17.56 12.56
CA SER A 11 4.28 17.83 13.93
C SER A 11 3.60 16.97 14.99
N LEU A 12 2.43 16.43 14.70
CA LEU A 12 1.72 15.50 15.57
C LEU A 12 2.54 14.25 15.87
N GLY A 13 3.73 14.11 15.29
CA GLY A 13 4.66 13.03 15.53
C GLY A 13 3.92 11.75 15.92
N PHE A 14 4.21 10.61 15.40
CA PHE A 14 3.52 9.32 15.56
C PHE A 14 3.30 8.91 17.04
N SER A 15 2.56 9.72 17.80
CA SER A 15 2.26 9.55 19.22
C SER A 15 0.79 9.14 19.45
N ALA A 16 0.52 8.45 20.56
CA ALA A 16 -0.84 8.09 20.94
C ALA A 16 -1.73 9.36 21.12
N ASN A 17 -1.15 10.45 21.60
CA ASN A 17 -1.86 11.72 21.78
C ASN A 17 -2.32 12.30 20.43
N SER A 18 -1.53 12.10 19.37
CA SER A 18 -1.86 12.58 18.03
C SER A 18 -3.05 11.85 17.42
N LEU A 19 -3.10 10.52 17.58
CA LEU A 19 -4.26 9.74 17.15
C LEU A 19 -5.50 10.10 17.96
N GLN A 20 -5.36 10.31 19.27
CA GLN A 20 -6.47 10.73 20.11
C GLN A 20 -7.01 12.11 19.68
N THR A 21 -6.14 13.06 19.39
CA THR A 21 -6.55 14.39 18.87
C THR A 21 -7.31 14.26 17.54
N LEU A 22 -6.81 13.43 16.61
CA LEU A 22 -7.52 13.17 15.36
C LEU A 22 -8.86 12.48 15.58
N TYR A 23 -8.93 11.52 16.49
CA TYR A 23 -10.19 10.87 16.89
C TYR A 23 -11.19 11.90 17.43
N ASP A 24 -10.76 12.76 18.37
CA ASP A 24 -11.62 13.77 18.99
C ASP A 24 -12.17 14.79 17.99
N VAL A 25 -11.40 15.10 16.95
CA VAL A 25 -11.82 16.04 15.89
C VAL A 25 -12.68 15.36 14.82
N LEU A 26 -12.33 14.14 14.40
CA LEU A 26 -12.91 13.53 13.21
C LEU A 26 -14.02 12.50 13.51
N LEU A 27 -13.88 11.75 14.59
CA LEU A 27 -14.81 10.66 14.93
C LEU A 27 -15.72 10.97 16.11
N SER A 28 -15.20 11.59 17.18
CA SER A 28 -15.97 11.87 18.38
C SER A 28 -17.26 12.67 18.11
N PRO A 29 -17.28 13.69 17.20
CA PRO A 29 -18.49 14.44 16.91
C PRO A 29 -19.61 13.64 16.24
N ILE A 30 -19.29 12.50 15.63
CA ILE A 30 -20.21 11.63 14.92
C ILE A 30 -20.39 10.26 15.59
N ALA A 31 -19.71 10.01 16.72
CA ALA A 31 -19.67 8.69 17.36
C ALA A 31 -21.06 8.14 17.67
N ASP A 32 -21.96 8.98 18.17
CA ASP A 32 -23.34 8.61 18.51
C ASP A 32 -24.22 8.31 17.28
N LEU A 33 -23.75 8.70 16.08
CA LEU A 33 -24.43 8.44 14.80
C LEU A 33 -23.98 7.13 14.15
N LEU A 34 -22.86 6.56 14.60
CA LEU A 34 -22.29 5.36 14.02
C LEU A 34 -23.10 4.12 14.41
N GLN A 35 -23.82 3.57 13.43
CA GLN A 35 -24.65 2.37 13.59
C GLN A 35 -24.10 1.14 12.85
N CYS A 36 -22.89 1.25 12.31
CA CYS A 36 -22.23 0.22 11.49
C CYS A 36 -20.76 0.10 11.79
N ASP A 37 -20.17 -1.04 11.42
CA ASP A 37 -18.74 -1.35 11.61
C ASP A 37 -17.85 -0.85 10.47
N ASP A 38 -18.40 -0.19 9.46
CA ASP A 38 -17.71 0.31 8.28
C ASP A 38 -18.05 1.77 8.03
N LEU A 39 -17.00 2.60 7.92
CA LEU A 39 -17.13 4.04 7.72
C LEU A 39 -16.29 4.49 6.53
N VAL A 40 -16.89 5.30 5.67
CA VAL A 40 -16.21 5.88 4.51
C VAL A 40 -16.02 7.37 4.70
N PHE A 41 -14.78 7.81 4.77
CA PHE A 41 -14.46 9.24 4.75
C PHE A 41 -14.22 9.74 3.33
N VAL A 42 -14.69 10.96 3.08
CA VAL A 42 -14.33 11.75 1.90
C VAL A 42 -13.50 12.93 2.40
N PRO A 43 -12.19 12.74 2.62
CA PRO A 43 -11.33 13.78 3.15
C PRO A 43 -11.05 14.86 2.10
N ASP A 44 -10.81 16.08 2.57
CA ASP A 44 -10.43 17.21 1.74
C ASP A 44 -9.09 17.81 2.20
N GLY A 45 -8.35 18.38 1.26
CA GLY A 45 -7.08 19.04 1.52
C GLY A 45 -6.07 18.16 2.29
N PRO A 46 -5.39 18.72 3.30
CA PRO A 46 -4.38 17.99 4.09
C PRO A 46 -4.94 16.80 4.89
N PHE A 47 -6.26 16.77 5.15
CA PHE A 47 -6.88 15.63 5.83
C PHE A 47 -6.80 14.32 5.03
N CYS A 48 -6.54 14.39 3.72
CA CYS A 48 -6.25 13.20 2.92
C CYS A 48 -5.01 12.42 3.40
N LEU A 49 -4.13 13.05 4.17
CA LEU A 49 -2.93 12.44 4.76
C LEU A 49 -3.15 11.90 6.18
N ALA A 50 -4.37 11.91 6.71
CA ALA A 50 -4.66 11.39 8.03
C ALA A 50 -4.74 9.85 8.02
N PRO A 51 -4.22 9.17 9.06
CA PRO A 51 -4.24 7.71 9.16
C PRO A 51 -5.62 7.21 9.63
N TYR A 52 -6.64 7.40 8.83
CA TYR A 52 -8.04 7.09 9.18
C TYR A 52 -8.25 5.68 9.68
N SER A 53 -7.62 4.69 9.04
CA SER A 53 -7.75 3.28 9.42
C SER A 53 -7.27 2.99 10.85
N ALA A 54 -6.45 3.89 11.42
CA ALA A 54 -5.89 3.76 12.76
C ALA A 54 -6.72 4.47 13.85
N LEU A 55 -7.79 5.19 13.49
CA LEU A 55 -8.55 6.02 14.44
C LEU A 55 -9.51 5.20 15.32
N SER A 56 -9.90 4.00 14.93
CA SER A 56 -10.85 3.20 15.69
C SER A 56 -10.46 1.72 15.71
N ASP A 57 -10.71 1.09 16.84
CA ASP A 57 -10.58 -0.37 17.05
C ASP A 57 -11.89 -1.13 16.78
N SER A 58 -13.01 -0.44 16.77
CA SER A 58 -14.34 -1.02 16.62
C SER A 58 -14.98 -0.74 15.24
N VAL A 59 -14.55 0.31 14.56
CA VAL A 59 -15.07 0.71 13.26
C VAL A 59 -13.94 0.64 12.23
N ARG A 60 -14.18 -0.06 11.13
CA ARG A 60 -13.27 -0.09 10.00
C ARG A 60 -13.45 1.19 9.20
N ILE A 61 -12.33 1.85 8.90
CA ILE A 61 -12.37 3.14 8.21
C ILE A 61 -11.56 3.05 6.93
N ARG A 62 -12.19 3.42 5.83
CA ARG A 62 -11.57 3.60 4.53
C ARG A 62 -11.86 5.00 3.99
N THR A 63 -11.11 5.43 3.01
CA THR A 63 -11.29 6.75 2.41
C THR A 63 -11.66 6.62 0.94
N ILE A 64 -12.24 7.69 0.39
CA ILE A 64 -12.51 7.80 -1.03
C ILE A 64 -12.28 9.24 -1.49
N PRO A 65 -11.74 9.48 -2.71
CA PRO A 65 -11.39 10.83 -3.15
C PRO A 65 -12.57 11.79 -3.27
N SER A 66 -13.77 11.28 -3.60
CA SER A 66 -15.00 12.09 -3.74
C SER A 66 -16.24 11.20 -3.78
N LEU A 67 -17.42 11.79 -3.54
CA LEU A 67 -18.70 11.09 -3.73
C LEU A 67 -18.94 10.66 -5.19
N THR A 68 -18.37 11.41 -6.16
CA THR A 68 -18.41 11.01 -7.56
C THR A 68 -17.58 9.75 -7.81
N ALA A 69 -16.38 9.68 -7.22
CA ALA A 69 -15.55 8.47 -7.28
C ALA A 69 -16.29 7.27 -6.66
N LEU A 70 -16.96 7.47 -5.50
CA LEU A 70 -17.79 6.43 -4.87
C LEU A 70 -18.86 5.91 -5.82
N LYS A 71 -19.59 6.80 -6.46
CA LYS A 71 -20.65 6.42 -7.43
C LYS A 71 -20.09 5.63 -8.62
N VAL A 72 -18.95 6.06 -9.17
CA VAL A 72 -18.29 5.38 -10.29
C VAL A 72 -17.85 3.98 -9.89
N ILE A 73 -17.19 3.86 -8.74
CA ILE A 73 -16.71 2.57 -8.23
C ILE A 73 -17.89 1.63 -7.91
N ALA A 74 -18.91 2.12 -7.22
CA ALA A 74 -20.09 1.35 -6.86
C ALA A 74 -20.96 0.95 -8.09
N GLY A 75 -20.91 1.74 -9.17
CA GLY A 75 -21.61 1.46 -10.41
C GLY A 75 -20.88 0.49 -11.35
N ALA A 76 -19.62 0.17 -11.07
CA ALA A 76 -18.86 -0.79 -11.85
C ALA A 76 -19.35 -2.22 -11.56
N THR A 77 -19.62 -2.98 -12.62
CA THR A 77 -20.15 -4.35 -12.50
C THR A 77 -19.05 -5.32 -12.06
N ASP A 78 -19.45 -6.39 -11.37
CA ASP A 78 -18.50 -7.46 -10.99
C ASP A 78 -17.92 -8.16 -12.23
N GLU A 79 -18.61 -8.15 -13.36
CA GLU A 79 -18.14 -8.65 -14.64
C GLU A 79 -16.89 -7.89 -15.13
N PHE A 80 -16.82 -6.57 -14.90
CA PHE A 80 -15.63 -5.78 -15.20
C PHE A 80 -14.41 -6.23 -14.39
N TYR A 81 -14.62 -6.69 -13.15
CA TYR A 81 -13.59 -7.18 -12.24
C TYR A 81 -13.49 -8.71 -12.19
N SER A 82 -13.77 -9.38 -13.27
CA SER A 82 -13.82 -10.86 -13.37
C SER A 82 -12.45 -11.54 -13.33
N LYS A 83 -11.34 -10.80 -13.37
CA LYS A 83 -9.99 -11.37 -13.27
C LYS A 83 -9.74 -12.00 -11.90
N SER A 84 -8.88 -13.01 -11.86
CA SER A 84 -8.53 -13.75 -10.65
C SER A 84 -7.04 -13.81 -10.37
N GLU A 85 -6.20 -13.47 -11.35
CA GLU A 85 -4.74 -13.54 -11.24
C GLU A 85 -4.18 -12.41 -10.39
N ALA A 86 -2.98 -12.62 -9.85
CA ALA A 86 -2.22 -11.60 -9.12
C ALA A 86 -0.90 -11.26 -9.83
N LEU A 87 -0.51 -9.99 -9.77
CA LEU A 87 0.82 -9.50 -10.11
C LEU A 87 1.53 -9.10 -8.82
N LEU A 88 2.62 -9.79 -8.52
CA LEU A 88 3.47 -9.51 -7.36
C LEU A 88 4.82 -9.01 -7.85
N VAL A 89 5.25 -7.86 -7.37
CA VAL A 89 6.51 -7.21 -7.75
C VAL A 89 7.29 -6.83 -6.49
N GLY A 90 8.54 -7.30 -6.37
CA GLY A 90 9.35 -6.98 -5.20
C GLY A 90 10.85 -6.92 -5.50
N ASP A 91 11.57 -6.08 -4.75
CA ASP A 91 13.01 -5.93 -4.83
C ASP A 91 13.54 -5.81 -6.27
N PRO A 92 13.13 -4.79 -7.05
CA PRO A 92 13.64 -4.56 -8.39
C PRO A 92 15.17 -4.40 -8.38
N TYR A 93 15.85 -4.88 -9.43
CA TYR A 93 17.30 -4.69 -9.57
C TYR A 93 17.63 -3.26 -9.98
N LEU A 94 18.30 -2.51 -9.09
CA LEU A 94 18.53 -1.07 -9.22
C LEU A 94 20.01 -0.66 -9.28
N GLU A 95 20.97 -1.60 -9.31
CA GLU A 95 22.41 -1.29 -9.37
C GLU A 95 22.81 -0.47 -10.61
N GLU A 96 22.02 -0.57 -11.69
CA GLU A 96 22.24 0.19 -12.94
C GLU A 96 21.67 1.61 -12.88
N VAL A 97 20.90 1.94 -11.83
CA VAL A 97 20.39 3.29 -11.59
C VAL A 97 21.37 4.04 -10.70
N THR A 98 22.21 4.86 -11.34
CA THR A 98 23.34 5.49 -10.65
C THR A 98 23.26 7.01 -10.70
N TYR A 99 23.87 7.67 -9.71
CA TYR A 99 24.18 9.09 -9.78
C TYR A 99 25.19 9.39 -10.90
N GLY A 100 25.39 10.65 -11.22
CA GLY A 100 26.43 11.06 -12.18
C GLY A 100 27.86 10.64 -11.78
N THR A 101 28.08 10.31 -10.52
CA THR A 101 29.33 9.77 -9.95
C THR A 101 29.52 8.27 -10.21
N GLY A 102 28.47 7.55 -10.66
CA GLY A 102 28.49 6.10 -10.86
C GLY A 102 28.09 5.30 -9.62
N GLU A 103 27.82 5.94 -8.49
CA GLU A 103 27.33 5.27 -7.29
C GLU A 103 25.84 4.89 -7.42
N PRO A 104 25.41 3.73 -6.88
CA PRO A 104 24.00 3.34 -6.88
C PRO A 104 23.11 4.40 -6.22
N MET A 105 21.99 4.72 -6.86
CA MET A 105 21.02 5.70 -6.35
C MET A 105 20.08 5.10 -5.30
N PHE A 106 19.85 3.80 -5.35
CA PHE A 106 18.93 3.06 -4.50
C PHE A 106 19.59 1.81 -3.93
N GLU A 107 19.26 1.47 -2.70
CA GLU A 107 19.66 0.21 -2.07
C GLU A 107 18.71 -0.93 -2.47
N GLN A 108 19.19 -2.18 -2.40
CA GLN A 108 18.34 -3.36 -2.58
C GLN A 108 17.39 -3.52 -1.38
N LEU A 109 16.23 -4.14 -1.62
CA LEU A 109 15.16 -4.31 -0.64
C LEU A 109 14.91 -5.80 -0.32
N PRO A 110 15.81 -6.50 0.38
CA PRO A 110 15.72 -7.94 0.60
C PRO A 110 14.45 -8.35 1.39
N CYS A 111 13.87 -7.46 2.19
CA CYS A 111 12.60 -7.70 2.85
C CYS A 111 11.43 -7.64 1.88
N ALA A 112 11.47 -6.74 0.88
CA ALA A 112 10.47 -6.67 -0.18
C ALA A 112 10.47 -7.94 -1.04
N LYS A 113 11.65 -8.54 -1.29
CA LYS A 113 11.75 -9.84 -1.95
C LYS A 113 11.04 -10.94 -1.14
N LYS A 114 11.35 -11.05 0.15
CA LYS A 114 10.72 -12.04 1.05
C LYS A 114 9.21 -11.84 1.15
N GLU A 115 8.77 -10.59 1.15
CA GLU A 115 7.36 -10.23 1.19
C GLU A 115 6.61 -10.79 -0.01
N VAL A 116 7.09 -10.54 -1.23
CA VAL A 116 6.40 -11.04 -2.43
C VAL A 116 6.57 -12.54 -2.64
N GLU A 117 7.66 -13.15 -2.18
CA GLU A 117 7.84 -14.61 -2.17
C GLU A 117 6.82 -15.26 -1.23
N MET A 118 6.65 -14.77 -0.01
CA MET A 118 5.65 -15.24 0.96
C MET A 118 4.22 -15.08 0.41
N ILE A 119 3.89 -13.93 -0.16
CA ILE A 119 2.57 -13.72 -0.79
C ILE A 119 2.40 -14.66 -1.99
N GLY A 120 3.46 -14.87 -2.76
CA GLY A 120 3.46 -15.77 -3.92
C GLY A 120 3.18 -17.22 -3.54
N GLU A 121 3.76 -17.69 -2.43
CA GLU A 121 3.46 -19.02 -1.87
C GLU A 121 1.99 -19.12 -1.44
N LEU A 122 1.48 -18.12 -0.74
CA LEU A 122 0.10 -18.08 -0.27
C LEU A 122 -0.92 -18.06 -1.41
N LEU A 123 -0.63 -17.27 -2.47
CA LEU A 123 -1.53 -17.10 -3.63
C LEU A 123 -1.18 -18.01 -4.81
N GLN A 124 -0.15 -18.84 -4.69
CA GLN A 124 0.37 -19.71 -5.75
C GLN A 124 0.71 -18.96 -7.04
N THR A 125 1.33 -17.81 -6.89
CA THR A 125 1.71 -16.90 -7.97
C THR A 125 3.21 -16.62 -7.92
N SER A 126 3.90 -16.75 -9.05
CA SER A 126 5.33 -16.43 -9.13
C SER A 126 5.55 -14.92 -9.18
N PRO A 127 6.30 -14.32 -8.22
CA PRO A 127 6.55 -12.90 -8.22
C PRO A 127 7.59 -12.47 -9.26
N LEU A 128 7.51 -11.23 -9.71
CA LEU A 128 8.57 -10.54 -10.44
C LEU A 128 9.56 -9.93 -9.45
N THR A 129 10.81 -10.39 -9.49
CA THR A 129 11.88 -9.87 -8.62
C THR A 129 13.15 -9.58 -9.42
N GLY A 130 14.04 -8.79 -8.86
CA GLY A 130 15.33 -8.47 -9.45
C GLY A 130 15.20 -7.90 -10.86
N ARG A 131 15.98 -8.45 -11.81
CA ARG A 131 15.99 -8.02 -13.22
C ARG A 131 14.69 -8.28 -13.97
N ASN A 132 13.79 -9.12 -13.47
CA ASN A 132 12.50 -9.40 -14.09
C ASN A 132 11.43 -8.37 -13.69
N ALA A 133 11.66 -7.60 -12.63
CA ALA A 133 10.74 -6.57 -12.14
C ALA A 133 10.87 -5.26 -12.93
N THR A 134 10.89 -5.34 -14.27
CA THR A 134 11.05 -4.18 -15.15
C THR A 134 9.76 -3.39 -15.28
N LYS A 135 9.90 -2.07 -15.53
CA LYS A 135 8.75 -1.19 -15.78
C LYS A 135 7.88 -1.70 -16.93
N ALA A 136 8.49 -2.16 -18.02
CA ALA A 136 7.76 -2.66 -19.19
C ALA A 136 6.92 -3.91 -18.86
N GLU A 137 7.51 -4.88 -18.14
CA GLU A 137 6.80 -6.11 -17.78
C GLU A 137 5.67 -5.86 -16.78
N VAL A 138 5.89 -4.96 -15.81
CA VAL A 138 4.85 -4.54 -14.87
C VAL A 138 3.68 -3.88 -15.61
N LEU A 139 3.93 -2.90 -16.49
CA LEU A 139 2.90 -2.23 -17.30
C LEU A 139 2.13 -3.20 -18.21
N LYS A 140 2.80 -4.23 -18.71
CA LYS A 140 2.17 -5.26 -19.54
C LYS A 140 1.21 -6.14 -18.73
N ARG A 141 1.68 -6.65 -17.56
CA ARG A 141 0.91 -7.62 -16.75
C ARG A 141 -0.23 -6.98 -15.95
N MET A 142 -0.08 -5.73 -15.50
CA MET A 142 -1.08 -5.09 -14.64
C MET A 142 -2.46 -4.93 -15.30
N LYS A 143 -2.54 -5.06 -16.63
CA LYS A 143 -3.80 -4.95 -17.40
C LYS A 143 -4.77 -6.12 -17.20
N SER A 144 -4.26 -7.27 -16.76
CA SER A 144 -4.99 -8.55 -16.81
C SER A 144 -5.17 -9.25 -15.47
N VAL A 145 -4.90 -8.57 -14.36
CA VAL A 145 -4.91 -9.16 -13.02
C VAL A 145 -5.95 -8.50 -12.10
N ALA A 146 -6.43 -9.26 -11.12
CA ALA A 146 -7.35 -8.77 -10.10
C ALA A 146 -6.63 -8.11 -8.92
N LEU A 147 -5.41 -8.54 -8.63
CA LEU A 147 -4.59 -8.07 -7.53
C LEU A 147 -3.24 -7.62 -8.07
N ILE A 148 -2.82 -6.42 -7.67
CA ILE A 148 -1.48 -5.91 -7.93
C ILE A 148 -0.84 -5.63 -6.57
N HIS A 149 0.35 -6.20 -6.32
CA HIS A 149 1.15 -5.89 -5.16
C HIS A 149 2.55 -5.47 -5.61
N ILE A 150 2.98 -4.28 -5.19
CA ILE A 150 4.30 -3.74 -5.52
C ILE A 150 5.01 -3.33 -4.23
N ALA A 151 6.15 -4.00 -3.96
CA ALA A 151 7.06 -3.72 -2.86
C ALA A 151 8.39 -3.19 -3.43
N ALA A 152 8.54 -1.88 -3.48
CA ALA A 152 9.65 -1.18 -4.13
C ALA A 152 9.94 0.17 -3.47
N HIS A 153 10.98 0.88 -3.91
CA HIS A 153 11.15 2.28 -3.50
C HIS A 153 10.06 3.17 -4.07
N GLY A 154 9.57 4.10 -3.27
CA GLY A 154 8.63 5.14 -3.65
C GLY A 154 9.25 6.53 -3.57
N ASP A 155 8.95 7.39 -4.51
CA ASP A 155 9.29 8.81 -4.48
C ASP A 155 8.46 9.56 -3.45
N LYS A 156 9.11 10.47 -2.71
CA LYS A 156 8.48 11.20 -1.59
C LYS A 156 7.47 12.28 -2.01
N TYR A 157 7.46 12.68 -3.28
CA TYR A 157 6.60 13.79 -3.74
C TYR A 157 5.26 13.29 -4.27
N PHE A 158 5.27 12.26 -5.12
CA PHE A 158 4.08 11.74 -5.78
C PHE A 158 3.84 10.26 -5.52
N GLY A 159 4.74 9.61 -4.76
CA GLY A 159 4.70 8.16 -4.50
C GLY A 159 4.98 7.33 -5.76
N GLU A 160 5.60 7.92 -6.81
CA GLU A 160 5.98 7.19 -8.03
C GLU A 160 6.98 6.07 -7.69
N LEU A 161 6.91 4.95 -8.40
CA LEU A 161 7.57 3.72 -7.98
C LEU A 161 8.82 3.45 -8.81
N VAL A 162 9.89 3.00 -8.14
CA VAL A 162 11.16 2.69 -8.76
C VAL A 162 11.22 1.20 -9.09
N LEU A 163 11.27 0.87 -10.38
CA LEU A 163 11.30 -0.50 -10.91
C LEU A 163 12.65 -0.77 -11.59
N ALA A 164 12.92 -2.02 -11.95
CA ALA A 164 14.11 -2.33 -12.72
C ALA A 164 14.06 -1.64 -14.10
N PRO A 165 15.19 -1.10 -14.59
CA PRO A 165 15.25 -0.49 -15.91
C PRO A 165 14.87 -1.47 -17.00
N ASN A 166 14.22 -0.96 -18.05
CA ASN A 166 13.90 -1.77 -19.22
C ASN A 166 15.20 -2.27 -19.90
N PRO A 167 15.31 -3.56 -20.22
CA PRO A 167 16.52 -4.12 -20.84
C PRO A 167 16.75 -3.60 -22.27
N GLU A 168 15.68 -3.30 -23.00
CA GLU A 168 15.71 -2.81 -24.38
C GLU A 168 15.72 -1.26 -24.43
N ARG A 169 16.64 -0.64 -23.69
CA ARG A 169 16.83 0.81 -23.71
C ARG A 169 17.85 1.23 -24.77
N THR A 170 17.67 2.43 -25.30
CA THR A 170 18.55 2.98 -26.34
C THR A 170 19.87 3.54 -25.78
N SER A 171 19.90 3.88 -24.48
CA SER A 171 21.06 4.43 -23.79
C SER A 171 21.71 3.38 -22.90
N GLN A 172 23.05 3.39 -22.78
CA GLN A 172 23.76 2.56 -21.80
C GLN A 172 23.45 2.99 -20.36
N LYS A 173 23.17 4.28 -20.13
CA LYS A 173 22.76 4.80 -18.84
C LYS A 173 21.24 4.76 -18.75
N SER A 174 20.73 4.29 -17.60
CA SER A 174 19.29 4.27 -17.33
C SER A 174 18.76 5.69 -17.10
N GLU A 175 17.82 6.10 -17.90
CA GLU A 175 17.10 7.36 -17.72
C GLU A 175 15.86 7.14 -16.83
N LYS A 176 15.30 8.21 -16.23
CA LYS A 176 14.15 8.12 -15.31
C LYS A 176 12.96 7.41 -15.98
N GLU A 177 12.77 7.61 -17.23
CA GLU A 177 11.72 7.01 -18.06
C GLU A 177 11.83 5.48 -18.15
N ASP A 178 13.04 4.92 -18.01
CA ASP A 178 13.29 3.48 -18.11
C ASP A 178 12.86 2.71 -16.87
N TYR A 179 12.91 3.33 -15.68
CA TYR A 179 12.72 2.65 -14.41
C TYR A 179 11.63 3.25 -13.51
N MET A 180 11.27 4.52 -13.69
CA MET A 180 10.25 5.15 -12.85
C MET A 180 8.86 4.86 -13.41
N LEU A 181 8.03 4.15 -12.63
CA LEU A 181 6.60 4.00 -12.91
C LEU A 181 5.88 5.26 -12.42
N THR A 182 5.55 6.13 -13.36
CA THR A 182 4.95 7.43 -13.09
C THR A 182 3.43 7.38 -13.08
N MET A 183 2.80 8.40 -12.49
CA MET A 183 1.35 8.59 -12.60
C MET A 183 0.87 8.57 -14.05
N ARG A 184 1.65 9.17 -14.98
CA ARG A 184 1.32 9.22 -16.40
C ARG A 184 1.29 7.84 -17.04
N ASP A 185 2.22 6.97 -16.67
CA ASP A 185 2.26 5.58 -17.14
C ASP A 185 1.01 4.82 -16.68
N VAL A 186 0.63 5.01 -15.40
CA VAL A 186 -0.53 4.35 -14.80
C VAL A 186 -1.84 4.85 -15.44
N TYR A 187 -1.99 6.16 -15.68
CA TYR A 187 -3.17 6.71 -16.37
C TYR A 187 -3.37 6.17 -17.77
N ALA A 188 -2.28 5.79 -18.45
CA ALA A 188 -2.35 5.22 -19.81
C ALA A 188 -2.82 3.76 -19.83
N VAL A 189 -2.91 3.11 -18.67
CA VAL A 189 -3.33 1.71 -18.53
C VAL A 189 -4.79 1.63 -18.13
N ARG A 190 -5.56 0.74 -18.78
CA ARG A 190 -6.90 0.37 -18.31
C ARG A 190 -6.79 -0.82 -17.37
N LEU A 191 -7.07 -0.61 -16.09
CA LEU A 191 -7.00 -1.63 -15.06
C LEU A 191 -8.35 -2.30 -14.83
N GLN A 192 -8.29 -3.57 -14.44
CA GLN A 192 -9.43 -4.35 -13.95
C GLN A 192 -9.11 -4.93 -12.55
N ALA A 193 -8.15 -4.33 -11.85
CA ALA A 193 -7.72 -4.75 -10.54
C ALA A 193 -8.76 -4.40 -9.47
N LYS A 194 -9.14 -5.39 -8.66
CA LYS A 194 -9.95 -5.17 -7.46
C LYS A 194 -9.14 -4.45 -6.38
N LEU A 195 -7.87 -4.80 -6.22
CA LEU A 195 -6.99 -4.22 -5.22
C LEU A 195 -5.59 -3.98 -5.78
N VAL A 196 -5.06 -2.80 -5.51
CA VAL A 196 -3.65 -2.47 -5.68
C VAL A 196 -3.05 -2.23 -4.30
N VAL A 197 -2.00 -2.95 -3.95
CA VAL A 197 -1.24 -2.79 -2.70
C VAL A 197 0.11 -2.20 -3.03
N LEU A 198 0.38 -1.00 -2.52
CA LEU A 198 1.64 -0.29 -2.70
C LEU A 198 2.42 -0.34 -1.38
N SER A 199 3.17 -1.42 -1.19
CA SER A 199 4.10 -1.63 -0.07
C SER A 199 5.40 -0.84 -0.30
N CYS A 200 5.25 0.48 -0.48
CA CYS A 200 6.32 1.40 -0.86
C CYS A 200 6.26 2.62 0.05
N CYS A 201 7.43 3.11 0.47
CA CYS A 201 7.48 4.34 1.25
C CYS A 201 6.76 5.47 0.52
N HIS A 202 5.94 6.23 1.24
CA HIS A 202 5.23 7.40 0.72
C HIS A 202 4.22 7.14 -0.43
N SER A 203 3.82 5.90 -0.68
CA SER A 203 2.90 5.59 -1.78
C SER A 203 1.51 6.26 -1.66
N GLY A 204 1.13 6.66 -0.45
CA GLY A 204 -0.09 7.44 -0.17
C GLY A 204 0.11 8.96 -0.23
N GLN A 205 1.32 9.45 -0.53
CA GLN A 205 1.59 10.87 -0.62
C GLN A 205 1.34 11.44 -2.02
N GLY A 206 1.34 12.76 -2.13
CA GLY A 206 1.14 13.48 -3.36
C GLY A 206 1.02 14.98 -3.11
N GLU A 207 0.88 15.74 -4.18
CA GLU A 207 0.63 17.18 -4.08
C GLU A 207 -0.76 17.44 -3.48
N VAL A 208 -0.82 18.15 -2.36
CA VAL A 208 -2.09 18.55 -1.74
C VAL A 208 -2.68 19.70 -2.53
N LYS A 209 -3.86 19.48 -3.11
CA LYS A 209 -4.65 20.49 -3.84
C LYS A 209 -6.02 20.66 -3.16
N SER A 210 -6.76 21.67 -3.58
CA SER A 210 -8.16 21.88 -3.13
C SER A 210 -9.06 20.68 -3.35
N GLU A 211 -8.71 19.81 -4.28
CA GLU A 211 -9.46 18.60 -4.66
C GLU A 211 -8.89 17.30 -4.02
N GLY A 212 -8.01 17.43 -3.03
CA GLY A 212 -7.34 16.32 -2.34
C GLY A 212 -5.90 16.08 -2.78
N VAL A 213 -5.35 14.93 -2.41
CA VAL A 213 -3.96 14.56 -2.73
C VAL A 213 -3.87 13.98 -4.13
N VAL A 214 -2.98 14.53 -4.96
CA VAL A 214 -2.66 14.05 -6.31
C VAL A 214 -1.35 13.28 -6.24
N GLY A 215 -1.43 11.95 -6.32
CA GLY A 215 -0.29 11.03 -6.27
C GLY A 215 -0.59 9.72 -7.00
N ILE A 216 0.35 8.78 -6.94
CA ILE A 216 0.27 7.51 -7.67
C ILE A 216 -0.98 6.68 -7.27
N ALA A 217 -1.42 6.75 -6.00
CA ALA A 217 -2.62 6.07 -5.55
C ALA A 217 -3.87 6.51 -6.32
N ARG A 218 -4.02 7.84 -6.53
CA ARG A 218 -5.12 8.39 -7.32
C ARG A 218 -5.03 7.99 -8.78
N ALA A 219 -3.81 7.88 -9.32
CA ALA A 219 -3.62 7.41 -10.68
C ALA A 219 -4.13 5.98 -10.88
N PHE A 220 -3.88 5.07 -9.93
CA PHE A 220 -4.41 3.71 -9.97
C PHE A 220 -5.94 3.66 -9.93
N LEU A 221 -6.58 4.45 -9.06
CA LEU A 221 -8.05 4.54 -9.02
C LEU A 221 -8.63 5.06 -10.32
N CYS A 222 -8.06 6.13 -10.88
CA CYS A 222 -8.50 6.70 -12.16
C CYS A 222 -8.26 5.76 -13.34
N ALA A 223 -7.23 4.91 -13.28
CA ALA A 223 -6.95 3.89 -14.28
C ALA A 223 -7.94 2.70 -14.23
N GLY A 224 -8.76 2.60 -13.18
CA GLY A 224 -9.80 1.58 -13.02
C GLY A 224 -9.62 0.62 -11.85
N ALA A 225 -8.61 0.80 -11.00
CA ALA A 225 -8.51 0.02 -9.77
C ALA A 225 -9.71 0.33 -8.84
N ARG A 226 -10.31 -0.72 -8.24
CA ARG A 226 -11.45 -0.55 -7.34
C ARG A 226 -11.03 -0.05 -5.96
N SER A 227 -9.83 -0.47 -5.51
CA SER A 227 -9.23 -0.06 -4.24
C SER A 227 -7.72 0.00 -4.33
N VAL A 228 -7.12 0.87 -3.52
CA VAL A 228 -5.66 0.99 -3.36
C VAL A 228 -5.31 1.02 -1.88
N LEU A 229 -4.43 0.12 -1.43
CA LEU A 229 -3.81 0.16 -0.11
C LEU A 229 -2.44 0.84 -0.24
N VAL A 230 -2.22 1.89 0.53
CA VAL A 230 -1.03 2.74 0.46
C VAL A 230 -0.42 3.00 1.82
N SER A 231 0.83 3.44 1.85
CA SER A 231 1.49 3.91 3.07
C SER A 231 1.66 5.43 3.05
N LEU A 232 1.29 6.08 4.16
CA LEU A 232 1.36 7.54 4.32
C LEU A 232 2.76 8.05 4.68
N TRP A 233 3.63 7.20 5.24
CA TRP A 233 5.01 7.56 5.63
C TRP A 233 5.95 6.37 5.46
N PRO A 234 7.28 6.59 5.60
CA PRO A 234 8.27 5.51 5.51
C PRO A 234 7.99 4.39 6.52
N ILE A 235 8.07 3.17 6.04
CA ILE A 235 7.76 1.96 6.79
C ILE A 235 9.04 1.19 7.16
N ASP A 236 9.00 0.50 8.29
CA ASP A 236 10.08 -0.41 8.70
C ASP A 236 9.92 -1.75 7.97
N ASP A 237 10.94 -2.20 7.26
CA ASP A 237 10.90 -3.39 6.40
C ASP A 237 10.40 -4.66 7.12
N LYS A 238 10.86 -4.89 8.36
CA LYS A 238 10.47 -6.09 9.13
C LYS A 238 9.04 -5.98 9.64
N ALA A 239 8.62 -4.79 10.07
CA ALA A 239 7.25 -4.55 10.49
C ALA A 239 6.30 -4.71 9.30
N THR A 240 6.69 -4.23 8.13
CA THR A 240 5.92 -4.34 6.89
C THR A 240 5.76 -5.78 6.45
N LEU A 241 6.83 -6.57 6.46
CA LEU A 241 6.76 -7.99 6.13
C LEU A 241 5.74 -8.73 7.02
N MET A 242 5.79 -8.52 8.34
CA MET A 242 4.83 -9.13 9.28
C MET A 242 3.40 -8.60 9.09
N PHE A 243 3.26 -7.32 8.76
CA PHE A 243 1.97 -6.71 8.49
C PHE A 243 1.34 -7.32 7.24
N MET A 244 2.09 -7.43 6.15
CA MET A 244 1.62 -7.99 4.90
C MET A 244 1.33 -9.50 5.01
N GLU A 245 2.12 -10.26 5.78
CA GLU A 245 1.81 -11.65 6.13
C GLU A 245 0.40 -11.75 6.72
N SER A 246 0.13 -11.02 7.80
CA SER A 246 -1.19 -11.02 8.44
C SER A 246 -2.30 -10.50 7.52
N PHE A 247 -2.03 -9.45 6.73
CA PHE A 247 -3.01 -8.89 5.80
C PHE A 247 -3.43 -9.92 4.73
N TYR A 248 -2.46 -10.59 4.10
CA TYR A 248 -2.73 -11.57 3.05
C TYR A 248 -3.31 -12.87 3.56
N GLU A 249 -2.95 -13.34 4.77
CA GLU A 249 -3.63 -14.47 5.42
C GLU A 249 -5.14 -14.21 5.56
N HIS A 250 -5.51 -13.00 6.00
CA HIS A 250 -6.91 -12.63 6.14
C HIS A 250 -7.62 -12.44 4.80
N LEU A 251 -6.95 -11.93 3.77
CA LEU A 251 -7.50 -11.88 2.42
C LEU A 251 -7.73 -13.29 1.84
N ALA A 252 -6.79 -14.22 2.05
CA ALA A 252 -6.91 -15.61 1.65
C ALA A 252 -8.08 -16.33 2.36
N ASP A 253 -8.36 -15.95 3.61
CA ASP A 253 -9.53 -16.37 4.38
C ASP A 253 -10.85 -15.69 3.92
N ARG A 254 -10.86 -15.04 2.76
CA ARG A 254 -12.03 -14.34 2.16
C ARG A 254 -12.56 -13.17 2.99
N LYS A 255 -11.77 -12.63 3.90
CA LYS A 255 -12.13 -11.37 4.57
C LYS A 255 -11.98 -10.22 3.59
N SER A 256 -12.77 -9.17 3.78
CA SER A 256 -12.64 -7.97 2.97
C SER A 256 -11.32 -7.24 3.24
N ALA A 257 -10.89 -6.41 2.29
CA ALA A 257 -9.63 -5.68 2.41
C ALA A 257 -9.58 -4.77 3.65
N SER A 258 -10.71 -4.13 4.01
CA SER A 258 -10.79 -3.29 5.22
C SER A 258 -10.66 -4.13 6.49
N LEU A 259 -11.27 -5.31 6.52
CA LEU A 259 -11.20 -6.22 7.66
C LEU A 259 -9.81 -6.84 7.79
N ALA A 260 -9.18 -7.23 6.67
CA ALA A 260 -7.81 -7.72 6.63
C ALA A 260 -6.82 -6.65 7.14
N LEU A 261 -6.98 -5.41 6.69
CA LEU A 261 -6.20 -4.26 7.16
C LEU A 261 -6.34 -4.07 8.67
N HIS A 262 -7.57 -4.08 9.17
CA HIS A 262 -7.86 -3.93 10.60
C HIS A 262 -7.17 -5.03 11.44
N HIS A 263 -7.23 -6.27 11.00
CA HIS A 263 -6.57 -7.39 11.68
C HIS A 263 -5.04 -7.28 11.65
N ALA A 264 -4.45 -6.90 10.52
CA ALA A 264 -3.00 -6.70 10.40
C ALA A 264 -2.49 -5.58 11.31
N MET A 265 -3.22 -4.47 11.41
CA MET A 265 -2.92 -3.38 12.34
C MET A 265 -2.99 -3.84 13.79
N LYS A 266 -4.04 -4.56 14.17
CA LYS A 266 -4.23 -5.12 15.50
C LYS A 266 -3.11 -6.12 15.85
N PHE A 267 -2.77 -7.00 14.91
CA PHE A 267 -1.70 -7.99 15.07
C PHE A 267 -0.36 -7.33 15.43
N LEU A 268 0.08 -6.31 14.68
CA LEU A 268 1.33 -5.61 14.97
C LEU A 268 1.28 -4.84 16.30
N ARG A 269 0.16 -4.19 16.59
CA ARG A 269 -0.02 -3.44 17.83
C ARG A 269 0.08 -4.33 19.07
N GLU A 270 -0.45 -5.56 19.00
CA GLU A 270 -0.49 -6.52 20.11
C GLU A 270 0.75 -7.41 20.17
N LYS A 271 1.52 -7.51 19.07
CA LYS A 271 2.69 -8.42 18.97
C LYS A 271 3.83 -7.95 19.86
N LYS A 272 4.11 -8.71 20.90
CA LYS A 272 5.31 -8.58 21.73
C LYS A 272 6.40 -9.46 21.11
N VAL A 273 7.37 -8.87 20.43
CA VAL A 273 8.52 -9.62 19.90
C VAL A 273 9.54 -9.82 21.01
N LEU A 274 9.69 -11.06 21.47
CA LEU A 274 10.53 -11.45 22.60
C LEU A 274 12.06 -11.32 22.35
N CYS A 275 12.50 -11.29 21.10
CA CYS A 275 13.95 -11.41 20.81
C CYS A 275 14.67 -10.12 20.40
N CYS A 276 13.96 -9.03 20.14
CA CYS A 276 14.60 -7.76 19.84
C CYS A 276 13.79 -6.65 20.50
N TRP A 277 14.32 -5.93 21.43
CA TRP A 277 13.74 -4.82 22.23
C TRP A 277 12.85 -3.81 21.47
N ARG A 278 12.47 -4.09 20.21
CA ARG A 278 11.56 -3.31 19.37
C ARG A 278 10.12 -3.76 19.60
N LYS A 279 9.37 -2.96 20.33
CA LYS A 279 7.90 -3.09 20.39
C LYS A 279 7.33 -2.50 19.10
N TYR A 280 6.82 -3.32 18.19
CA TYR A 280 6.08 -2.86 17.00
C TYR A 280 4.72 -2.25 17.34
N SER A 281 4.39 -2.15 18.62
CA SER A 281 3.19 -1.46 19.13
C SER A 281 3.21 0.06 18.94
N ALA A 282 4.36 0.66 18.58
CA ALA A 282 4.41 2.08 18.28
C ALA A 282 3.66 2.38 16.97
N ILE A 283 2.88 3.45 16.96
CA ILE A 283 1.97 3.87 15.87
C ILE A 283 2.66 3.89 14.50
N LYS A 284 3.91 4.33 14.45
CA LYS A 284 4.69 4.41 13.21
C LYS A 284 4.84 3.09 12.45
N TYR A 285 4.65 1.94 13.11
CA TYR A 285 4.82 0.62 12.49
C TYR A 285 3.52 0.04 11.93
N TRP A 286 2.37 0.34 12.53
CA TRP A 286 1.10 -0.31 12.18
C TRP A 286 0.06 0.63 11.58
N ALA A 287 0.17 1.95 11.81
CA ALA A 287 -0.80 2.93 11.34
C ALA A 287 -0.52 3.60 9.98
N PRO A 288 0.60 3.35 9.25
CA PRO A 288 0.83 4.04 7.98
C PRO A 288 -0.13 3.62 6.87
N PHE A 289 -0.74 2.44 6.96
CA PHE A 289 -1.53 1.90 5.86
C PHE A 289 -2.97 2.42 5.87
N VAL A 290 -3.41 2.91 4.71
CA VAL A 290 -4.76 3.42 4.47
C VAL A 290 -5.34 2.77 3.23
N LEU A 291 -6.59 2.29 3.32
CA LEU A 291 -7.36 1.78 2.20
C LEU A 291 -8.17 2.91 1.57
N ILE A 292 -7.93 3.14 0.27
CA ILE A 292 -8.61 4.15 -0.53
C ILE A 292 -9.45 3.44 -1.58
N GLY A 293 -10.76 3.66 -1.59
CA GLY A 293 -11.68 3.03 -2.54
C GLY A 293 -12.72 2.14 -1.88
N ASP A 294 -13.13 1.08 -2.58
CA ASP A 294 -14.15 0.15 -2.11
C ASP A 294 -13.59 -0.93 -1.19
N ASP A 295 -14.47 -1.62 -0.45
CA ASP A 295 -14.10 -2.77 0.35
C ASP A 295 -14.27 -4.05 -0.48
N VAL A 296 -13.16 -4.60 -0.93
CA VAL A 296 -13.14 -5.72 -1.87
C VAL A 296 -12.82 -7.04 -1.17
N THR A 297 -13.33 -8.14 -1.74
CA THR A 297 -13.05 -9.51 -1.34
C THR A 297 -12.46 -10.30 -2.49
N PHE A 298 -11.74 -11.38 -2.16
CA PHE A 298 -11.14 -12.28 -3.12
C PHE A 298 -11.58 -13.73 -2.86
N GLU A 299 -11.73 -14.47 -3.95
CA GLU A 299 -11.87 -15.92 -3.93
C GLU A 299 -10.61 -16.50 -4.57
N PHE A 300 -9.56 -16.67 -3.77
CA PHE A 300 -8.39 -17.46 -4.19
C PHE A 300 -8.79 -18.92 -4.19
N GLY A 301 -8.26 -19.73 -5.16
CA GLY A 301 -8.56 -21.15 -5.27
C GLY A 301 -8.36 -21.86 -3.91
N ARG A 302 -9.30 -22.75 -3.53
CA ARG A 302 -9.19 -23.48 -2.27
C ARG A 302 -7.99 -24.41 -2.33
N HIS A 303 -6.98 -24.14 -1.52
CA HIS A 303 -6.06 -25.16 -1.04
C HIS A 303 -6.17 -25.24 0.48
N GLU A 304 -6.18 -26.46 1.02
CA GLU A 304 -6.17 -26.69 2.45
C GLU A 304 -4.97 -25.93 3.06
N HIS A 305 -5.27 -25.02 3.96
CA HIS A 305 -4.24 -24.28 4.69
C HIS A 305 -3.27 -25.26 5.34
N VAL A 306 -2.06 -25.33 4.84
CA VAL A 306 -0.93 -25.85 5.61
C VAL A 306 -0.69 -24.84 6.74
N LYS A 307 -1.30 -25.08 7.90
CA LYS A 307 -1.03 -24.31 9.10
C LYS A 307 0.44 -24.45 9.44
N GLY A 308 1.15 -23.36 9.43
CA GLY A 308 2.43 -23.21 10.11
C GLY A 308 3.68 -23.32 9.26
N VAL A 309 3.94 -22.38 8.38
CA VAL A 309 5.33 -22.00 8.08
C VAL A 309 5.73 -20.98 9.16
N GLN A 310 6.34 -21.45 10.24
CA GLN A 310 7.06 -20.56 11.15
C GLN A 310 8.29 -20.06 10.38
N LEU A 311 8.25 -18.79 9.95
CA LEU A 311 9.44 -18.13 9.47
C LEU A 311 10.46 -18.09 10.62
N GLU A 312 11.51 -18.90 10.53
CA GLU A 312 12.66 -18.79 11.41
C GLU A 312 13.37 -17.46 11.09
N TYR A 313 13.19 -16.49 11.96
CA TYR A 313 13.93 -15.24 11.89
C TYR A 313 15.39 -15.55 12.26
N PRO A 314 16.38 -15.17 11.41
CA PRO A 314 17.78 -15.41 11.73
C PRO A 314 18.12 -14.74 13.06
N LYS A 315 18.61 -15.55 14.00
CA LYS A 315 19.22 -15.05 15.24
C LYS A 315 20.47 -14.29 14.82
N THR A 316 20.40 -12.97 14.81
CA THR A 316 21.60 -12.13 14.66
C THR A 316 22.44 -12.31 15.92
N VAL A 317 23.69 -12.76 15.70
CA VAL A 317 24.80 -12.76 16.66
C VAL A 317 25.16 -11.32 17.01
#